data_66f0ce1fe7b2db33a185df2d6d049c80
#
_entry.id   66f0ce1fe7b2db33a185df2d6d049c80
#
_cell.length_a   1.000
_cell.length_b   1.000
_cell.length_c   1.000
_cell.angle_alpha   90.00
_cell.angle_beta   90.00
_cell.angle_gamma   90.00
#
_symmetry.space_group_name_H-M   'P 1'
#
loop_
_entity.id
_entity.type
_entity.pdbx_description
1 polymer ?
#
loop_
_entity_poly.entity_id
_entity_poly.type
_entity_poly.pdbx_seq_one_letter_code
_entity_poly.pdbx_strand_id
1 'polypeptide(L)'
;NANTNATSMRADVILTGLQSPWDMAIHENGTMFFTEKCHGLSVRMPTGEVNHLLGMTGTEGYASTADDLFCEGQAGMQGVALDPNFDENRLLYVYSTSSMTAPGTNRVLRMVVNEDFTAVSDRTDIVTDIPYKPEASDQPFGGPGAHNGGRIRFG
;
A
#
# COMPACT_ATOMS: atom_id res chain seq x y z
N ASN A 1 26.85 -6.54 40.10
CA ASN A 1 25.42 -6.31 40.00
C ASN A 1 25.15 -5.64 38.67
N ALA A 2 24.79 -6.43 37.65
CA ALA A 2 24.31 -5.91 36.37
C ALA A 2 22.90 -5.42 36.57
N ASN A 3 22.71 -4.11 36.47
CA ASN A 3 21.40 -3.47 36.52
C ASN A 3 20.73 -3.68 35.14
N THR A 4 20.04 -4.79 34.96
CA THR A 4 19.25 -5.07 33.76
C THR A 4 17.92 -4.30 33.89
N ASN A 5 17.93 -3.02 33.55
CA ASN A 5 16.69 -2.31 33.21
C ASN A 5 16.19 -2.89 31.88
N ALA A 6 15.49 -4.00 31.94
CA ALA A 6 14.76 -4.50 30.80
C ALA A 6 13.65 -3.51 30.49
N THR A 7 13.74 -2.83 29.36
CA THR A 7 12.63 -1.97 28.88
C THR A 7 11.43 -2.87 28.60
N SER A 8 10.36 -2.72 29.38
CA SER A 8 9.14 -3.46 29.13
C SER A 8 8.49 -2.92 27.83
N MET A 9 8.25 -3.79 26.88
CA MET A 9 7.46 -3.46 25.69
C MET A 9 6.00 -3.82 25.95
N ARG A 10 5.11 -2.92 25.55
CA ARG A 10 3.66 -3.16 25.52
C ARG A 10 3.24 -3.31 24.05
N ALA A 11 2.40 -4.28 23.76
CA ALA A 11 1.77 -4.46 22.46
C ALA A 11 0.27 -4.18 22.59
N ASP A 12 -0.24 -3.27 21.76
CA ASP A 12 -1.65 -2.95 21.66
C ASP A 12 -2.15 -3.29 20.24
N VAL A 13 -3.30 -3.93 20.16
CA VAL A 13 -3.98 -4.18 18.87
C VAL A 13 -4.76 -2.93 18.50
N ILE A 14 -4.38 -2.27 17.42
CA ILE A 14 -5.00 -1.01 16.94
C ILE A 14 -5.92 -1.22 15.72
N LEU A 15 -5.81 -2.35 15.04
CA LEU A 15 -6.61 -2.69 13.87
C LEU A 15 -6.67 -4.21 13.71
N THR A 16 -7.85 -4.74 13.36
CA THR A 16 -8.08 -6.17 13.15
C THR A 16 -8.84 -6.41 11.85
N GLY A 17 -8.94 -7.68 11.43
CA GLY A 17 -9.72 -8.06 10.25
C GLY A 17 -9.04 -7.77 8.91
N LEU A 18 -7.78 -7.34 8.91
CA LEU A 18 -7.03 -7.07 7.68
C LEU A 18 -6.80 -8.34 6.87
N GLN A 19 -6.87 -8.20 5.55
CA GLN A 19 -6.64 -9.30 4.62
C GLN A 19 -5.34 -9.07 3.83
N SER A 20 -4.33 -9.88 4.13
CA SER A 20 -3.00 -9.74 3.52
C SER A 20 -2.43 -8.31 3.62
N PRO A 21 -2.37 -7.71 4.82
CA PRO A 21 -1.76 -6.40 5.00
C PRO A 21 -0.31 -6.46 4.55
N TRP A 22 0.13 -5.44 3.80
CA TRP A 22 1.44 -5.50 3.19
C TRP A 22 2.40 -4.43 3.72
N ASP A 23 1.98 -3.17 3.74
CA ASP A 23 2.82 -2.06 4.20
C ASP A 23 2.00 -0.98 4.91
N MET A 24 2.70 -0.11 5.65
CA MET A 24 2.10 1.06 6.28
C MET A 24 3.07 2.25 6.25
N ALA A 25 2.49 3.45 6.21
CA ALA A 25 3.16 4.73 6.39
C ALA A 25 2.41 5.52 7.47
N ILE A 26 3.14 6.01 8.46
CA ILE A 26 2.57 6.72 9.61
C ILE A 26 2.99 8.18 9.53
N HIS A 27 2.01 9.07 9.54
CA HIS A 27 2.19 10.51 9.64
C HIS A 27 2.44 10.93 11.10
N GLU A 28 3.10 12.06 11.31
CA GLU A 28 3.48 12.56 12.65
C GLU A 28 2.30 12.69 13.62
N ASN A 29 1.12 13.02 13.12
CA ASN A 29 -0.11 13.14 13.92
C ASN A 29 -0.73 11.79 14.31
N GLY A 30 -0.13 10.66 13.91
CA GLY A 30 -0.64 9.32 14.17
C GLY A 30 -1.63 8.77 13.14
N THR A 31 -1.91 9.50 12.07
CA THR A 31 -2.65 8.97 10.91
C THR A 31 -1.83 7.89 10.22
N MET A 32 -2.42 6.73 9.98
CA MET A 32 -1.73 5.57 9.41
C MET A 32 -2.37 5.16 8.09
N PHE A 33 -1.63 5.31 6.99
CA PHE A 33 -1.99 4.73 5.71
C PHE A 33 -1.49 3.29 5.65
N PHE A 34 -2.29 2.41 5.10
CA PHE A 34 -1.90 1.00 4.97
C PHE A 34 -2.47 0.39 3.70
N THR A 35 -1.80 -0.65 3.22
CA THR A 35 -2.22 -1.41 2.05
C THR A 35 -2.59 -2.84 2.42
N GLU A 36 -3.64 -3.33 1.80
CA GLU A 36 -4.01 -4.74 1.76
C GLU A 36 -3.82 -5.23 0.33
N LYS A 37 -2.97 -6.23 0.17
CA LYS A 37 -2.44 -6.64 -1.14
C LYS A 37 -3.50 -6.83 -2.22
N CYS A 38 -4.62 -7.45 -1.90
CA CYS A 38 -5.70 -7.74 -2.85
C CYS A 38 -6.94 -6.87 -2.66
N HIS A 39 -6.89 -5.88 -1.79
CA HIS A 39 -8.04 -5.01 -1.51
C HIS A 39 -7.76 -3.57 -1.93
N GLY A 40 -6.73 -2.94 -1.41
CA GLY A 40 -6.45 -1.56 -1.74
C GLY A 40 -5.71 -0.77 -0.67
N LEU A 41 -5.80 0.55 -0.81
CA LEU A 41 -5.23 1.56 0.07
C LEU A 41 -6.30 2.09 1.02
N SER A 42 -5.99 2.10 2.30
CA SER A 42 -6.86 2.63 3.36
C SER A 42 -6.07 3.54 4.29
N VAL A 43 -6.79 4.33 5.08
CA VAL A 43 -6.22 5.18 6.12
C VAL A 43 -6.96 4.97 7.42
N ARG A 44 -6.21 4.86 8.52
CA ARG A 44 -6.74 4.88 9.89
C ARG A 44 -6.38 6.20 10.55
N MET A 45 -7.41 6.90 10.99
CA MET A 45 -7.27 8.16 11.72
C MET A 45 -6.82 7.92 13.18
N PRO A 46 -6.22 8.90 13.85
CA PRO A 46 -5.87 8.80 15.27
C PRO A 46 -7.07 8.46 16.17
N THR A 47 -8.27 8.84 15.76
CA THR A 47 -9.54 8.50 16.43
C THR A 47 -9.89 7.00 16.38
N GLY A 48 -9.26 6.25 15.48
CA GLY A 48 -9.57 4.85 15.20
C GLY A 48 -10.49 4.65 13.99
N GLU A 49 -11.05 5.70 13.42
CA GLU A 49 -11.84 5.65 12.18
C GLU A 49 -10.98 5.18 11.01
N VAL A 50 -11.56 4.36 10.14
CA VAL A 50 -10.90 3.84 8.94
C VAL A 50 -11.68 4.28 7.70
N ASN A 51 -10.97 4.90 6.75
CA ASN A 51 -11.48 5.25 5.44
C ASN A 51 -10.77 4.42 4.37
N HIS A 52 -11.54 3.84 3.45
CA HIS A 52 -11.03 3.07 2.31
C HIS A 52 -10.93 3.98 1.10
N LEU A 53 -9.71 4.27 0.62
CA LEU A 53 -9.43 5.34 -0.33
C LEU A 53 -9.46 4.87 -1.79
N LEU A 54 -8.67 3.86 -2.11
CA LEU A 54 -8.54 3.33 -3.47
C LEU A 54 -8.56 1.80 -3.44
N GLY A 55 -9.60 1.23 -4.04
CA GLY A 55 -9.77 -0.21 -4.18
C GLY A 55 -9.16 -0.78 -5.46
N MET A 56 -8.82 -2.05 -5.41
CA MET A 56 -8.53 -2.85 -6.60
C MET A 56 -9.82 -3.35 -7.23
N THR A 57 -9.75 -3.78 -8.49
CA THR A 57 -10.90 -4.40 -9.18
C THR A 57 -11.52 -5.51 -8.35
N GLY A 58 -12.83 -5.46 -8.19
CA GLY A 58 -13.62 -6.44 -7.44
C GLY A 58 -13.70 -6.17 -5.93
N THR A 59 -13.15 -5.07 -5.43
CA THR A 59 -13.32 -4.65 -4.03
C THR A 59 -14.47 -3.66 -3.87
N GLU A 60 -15.21 -3.79 -2.79
CA GLU A 60 -16.33 -2.89 -2.44
C GLU A 60 -15.97 -2.02 -1.23
N GLY A 61 -16.71 -0.93 -1.05
CA GLY A 61 -16.57 -0.06 0.11
C GLY A 61 -15.45 0.98 0.02
N TYR A 62 -14.71 1.04 -1.10
CA TYR A 62 -13.68 2.03 -1.35
C TYR A 62 -14.29 3.28 -2.01
N ALA A 63 -13.72 4.46 -1.70
CA ALA A 63 -14.15 5.74 -2.28
C ALA A 63 -13.98 5.77 -3.80
N SER A 64 -12.96 5.11 -4.32
CA SER A 64 -12.72 4.91 -5.74
C SER A 64 -12.12 3.54 -6.01
N THR A 65 -12.28 3.04 -7.25
CA THR A 65 -11.68 1.79 -7.72
C THR A 65 -10.87 2.05 -8.98
N ALA A 66 -9.69 1.47 -9.07
CA ALA A 66 -8.84 1.53 -10.24
C ALA A 66 -8.92 0.19 -11.00
N ASP A 67 -9.54 0.21 -12.18
CA ASP A 67 -9.83 -0.99 -12.96
C ASP A 67 -8.60 -1.72 -13.49
N ASP A 68 -7.48 -1.01 -13.61
CA ASP A 68 -6.20 -1.58 -14.04
C ASP A 68 -5.42 -2.27 -12.93
N LEU A 69 -5.72 -1.97 -11.65
CA LEU A 69 -5.01 -2.60 -10.54
C LEU A 69 -5.55 -4.00 -10.27
N PHE A 70 -4.64 -4.94 -10.07
CA PHE A 70 -5.04 -6.33 -9.82
C PHE A 70 -4.09 -7.04 -8.85
N CYS A 71 -4.54 -8.18 -8.32
CA CYS A 71 -3.81 -9.03 -7.40
C CYS A 71 -3.72 -10.44 -7.97
N GLU A 72 -2.50 -10.97 -8.04
CA GLU A 72 -2.24 -12.35 -8.46
C GLU A 72 -0.99 -12.88 -7.75
N GLY A 73 -1.09 -14.01 -7.07
CA GLY A 73 0.03 -14.59 -6.34
C GLY A 73 0.63 -13.62 -5.33
N GLN A 74 1.89 -13.20 -5.51
CA GLN A 74 2.56 -12.23 -4.65
C GLN A 74 2.35 -10.77 -5.10
N ALA A 75 1.85 -10.56 -6.31
CA ALA A 75 1.58 -9.24 -6.86
C ALA A 75 0.28 -8.65 -6.30
N GLY A 76 0.16 -7.33 -6.35
CA GLY A 76 -0.99 -6.58 -5.87
C GLY A 76 -0.60 -5.18 -5.44
N MET A 77 -1.38 -4.58 -4.56
CA MET A 77 -1.04 -3.31 -3.94
C MET A 77 -0.13 -3.56 -2.73
N GLN A 78 1.05 -2.94 -2.74
CA GLN A 78 2.13 -3.29 -1.82
C GLN A 78 2.63 -2.06 -1.05
N GLY A 79 3.78 -1.49 -1.41
CA GLY A 79 4.41 -0.41 -0.66
C GLY A 79 3.58 0.87 -0.64
N VAL A 80 3.62 1.59 0.46
CA VAL A 80 3.04 2.93 0.62
C VAL A 80 4.06 3.85 1.28
N ALA A 81 4.16 5.09 0.79
CA ALA A 81 5.00 6.13 1.37
C ALA A 81 4.31 7.49 1.28
N LEU A 82 4.51 8.33 2.30
CA LEU A 82 4.10 9.73 2.29
C LEU A 82 5.25 10.58 1.76
N ASP A 83 4.91 11.64 1.03
CA ASP A 83 5.88 12.66 0.65
C ASP A 83 6.51 13.28 1.91
N PRO A 84 7.80 13.63 1.90
CA PRO A 84 8.41 14.35 3.02
C PRO A 84 7.72 15.67 3.38
N ASN A 85 7.05 16.31 2.41
CA ASN A 85 6.26 17.52 2.60
C ASN A 85 4.74 17.24 2.57
N PHE A 86 4.31 16.09 3.09
CA PHE A 86 2.91 15.65 3.02
C PHE A 86 1.92 16.67 3.61
N ASP A 87 2.30 17.39 4.65
CA ASP A 87 1.46 18.43 5.25
C ASP A 87 1.12 19.58 4.28
N GLU A 88 2.04 19.87 3.35
CA GLU A 88 1.87 20.95 2.38
C GLU A 88 1.22 20.47 1.09
N ASN A 89 1.66 19.30 0.57
CA ASN A 89 1.34 18.85 -0.77
C ASN A 89 0.34 17.67 -0.82
N ARG A 90 0.11 17.01 0.30
CA ARG A 90 -0.80 15.87 0.44
C ARG A 90 -0.47 14.68 -0.48
N LEU A 91 0.77 14.59 -0.95
CA LEU A 91 1.19 13.55 -1.87
C LEU A 91 1.46 12.22 -1.15
N LEU A 92 0.94 11.16 -1.73
CA LEU A 92 1.12 9.79 -1.29
C LEU A 92 1.54 8.93 -2.50
N TYR A 93 2.38 7.94 -2.24
CA TYR A 93 2.92 7.03 -3.25
C TYR A 93 2.56 5.60 -2.91
N VAL A 94 2.17 4.84 -3.93
CA VAL A 94 1.81 3.42 -3.79
C VAL A 94 2.49 2.61 -4.89
N TYR A 95 3.10 1.50 -4.51
CA TYR A 95 3.56 0.49 -5.46
C TYR A 95 2.44 -0.53 -5.70
N SER A 96 2.05 -0.74 -6.95
CA SER A 96 0.97 -1.67 -7.28
C SER A 96 1.17 -2.31 -8.65
N THR A 97 0.60 -3.49 -8.82
CA THR A 97 0.55 -4.20 -10.10
C THR A 97 -0.63 -3.71 -10.93
N SER A 98 -0.41 -3.48 -12.21
CA SER A 98 -1.36 -2.87 -13.15
C SER A 98 -1.39 -3.62 -14.48
N SER A 99 -2.58 -3.73 -15.07
CA SER A 99 -2.85 -4.32 -16.39
C SER A 99 -2.85 -3.31 -17.55
N MET A 100 -2.36 -2.08 -17.33
CA MET A 100 -2.30 -1.06 -18.39
C MET A 100 -1.42 -1.47 -19.59
N THR A 101 -0.53 -2.45 -19.40
CA THR A 101 0.28 -3.06 -20.46
C THR A 101 0.04 -4.57 -20.53
N ALA A 102 0.41 -5.21 -21.63
CA ALA A 102 0.36 -6.65 -21.78
C ALA A 102 1.79 -7.17 -22.11
N PRO A 103 2.44 -7.95 -21.25
CA PRO A 103 1.97 -8.36 -19.93
C PRO A 103 1.82 -7.19 -18.97
N GLY A 104 1.12 -7.39 -17.83
CA GLY A 104 1.03 -6.41 -16.77
C GLY A 104 2.39 -5.98 -16.22
N THR A 105 2.47 -4.82 -15.58
CA THR A 105 3.69 -4.30 -14.97
C THR A 105 3.40 -3.77 -13.58
N ASN A 106 4.44 -3.71 -12.75
CA ASN A 106 4.35 -2.97 -11.49
C ASN A 106 4.62 -1.49 -11.74
N ARG A 107 4.02 -0.63 -10.94
CA ARG A 107 4.09 0.82 -11.06
C ARG A 107 4.21 1.48 -9.71
N VAL A 108 4.77 2.67 -9.69
CA VAL A 108 4.64 3.59 -8.56
C VAL A 108 3.63 4.67 -8.93
N LEU A 109 2.53 4.68 -8.23
CA LEU A 109 1.46 5.65 -8.36
C LEU A 109 1.73 6.80 -7.40
N ARG A 110 1.60 8.03 -7.86
CA ARG A 110 1.54 9.22 -7.02
C ARG A 110 0.10 9.74 -7.02
N MET A 111 -0.43 10.08 -5.87
CA MET A 111 -1.80 10.60 -5.70
C MET A 111 -1.84 11.70 -4.66
N VAL A 112 -2.88 12.52 -4.70
CA VAL A 112 -3.19 13.53 -3.68
C VAL A 112 -4.27 12.98 -2.75
N VAL A 113 -4.03 13.05 -1.45
CA VAL A 113 -5.01 12.73 -0.41
C VAL A 113 -5.81 13.99 -0.08
N ASN A 114 -7.14 13.94 -0.09
CA ASN A 114 -7.97 15.09 0.29
C ASN A 114 -7.82 15.44 1.79
N GLU A 115 -8.26 16.63 2.16
CA GLU A 115 -8.12 17.16 3.53
C GLU A 115 -8.80 16.26 4.58
N ASP A 116 -9.94 15.67 4.24
CA ASP A 116 -10.73 14.83 5.15
C ASP A 116 -10.23 13.38 5.23
N PHE A 117 -9.18 13.01 4.47
CA PHE A 117 -8.67 11.63 4.40
C PHE A 117 -9.72 10.60 3.94
N THR A 118 -10.65 11.00 3.09
CA THR A 118 -11.73 10.14 2.61
C THR A 118 -11.57 9.70 1.16
N ALA A 119 -10.67 10.34 0.40
CA ALA A 119 -10.46 10.06 -1.01
C ALA A 119 -9.03 10.39 -1.46
N VAL A 120 -8.63 9.81 -2.60
CA VAL A 120 -7.44 10.19 -3.36
C VAL A 120 -7.82 10.66 -4.75
N SER A 121 -7.01 11.56 -5.32
CA SER A 121 -7.19 12.12 -6.66
C SER A 121 -5.84 12.27 -7.39
N ASP A 122 -5.89 12.77 -8.61
CA ASP A 122 -4.73 13.19 -9.41
C ASP A 122 -3.66 12.09 -9.57
N ARG A 123 -4.11 10.85 -9.75
CA ARG A 123 -3.21 9.74 -9.99
C ARG A 123 -2.26 10.04 -11.15
N THR A 124 -0.99 9.89 -10.89
CA THR A 124 0.08 9.90 -11.90
C THR A 124 0.97 8.68 -11.69
N ASP A 125 1.18 7.90 -12.72
CA ASP A 125 2.11 6.77 -12.69
C ASP A 125 3.52 7.31 -12.92
N ILE A 126 4.30 7.50 -11.86
CA ILE A 126 5.63 8.15 -11.91
C ILE A 126 6.76 7.19 -12.25
N VAL A 127 6.57 5.91 -11.96
CA VAL A 127 7.43 4.82 -12.41
C VAL A 127 6.53 3.77 -13.05
N THR A 128 6.85 3.38 -14.27
CA THR A 128 6.13 2.36 -15.04
C THR A 128 7.08 1.24 -15.44
N ASP A 129 6.56 0.20 -16.03
CA ASP A 129 7.36 -0.85 -16.68
C ASP A 129 8.31 -1.63 -15.74
N ILE A 130 8.06 -1.61 -14.42
CA ILE A 130 8.76 -2.50 -13.50
C ILE A 130 8.28 -3.92 -13.80
N PRO A 131 9.20 -4.86 -14.09
CA PRO A 131 8.80 -6.20 -14.51
C PRO A 131 7.86 -6.88 -13.52
N TYR A 132 6.81 -7.47 -14.06
CA TYR A 132 5.90 -8.39 -13.39
C TYR A 132 6.09 -9.78 -13.96
N LYS A 133 6.07 -10.80 -13.12
CA LYS A 133 6.20 -12.19 -13.52
C LYS A 133 4.82 -12.81 -13.67
N PRO A 134 4.30 -12.99 -14.91
CA PRO A 134 2.93 -13.49 -15.13
C PRO A 134 2.80 -14.98 -14.92
N GLU A 135 3.90 -15.74 -14.96
CA GLU A 135 3.90 -17.20 -14.91
C GLU A 135 4.78 -17.75 -13.80
N ALA A 136 4.50 -18.96 -13.38
CA ALA A 136 5.32 -19.73 -12.46
C ALA A 136 6.55 -20.30 -13.19
N SER A 137 7.53 -19.46 -13.54
CA SER A 137 8.67 -19.86 -14.38
C SER A 137 9.79 -20.54 -13.60
N ASP A 138 9.78 -20.53 -12.27
CA ASP A 138 10.83 -21.08 -11.40
C ASP A 138 10.23 -21.96 -10.29
N GLN A 139 9.39 -22.92 -10.68
CA GLN A 139 8.92 -23.94 -9.76
C GLN A 139 10.10 -24.74 -9.19
N PRO A 140 10.06 -25.10 -7.88
CA PRO A 140 8.95 -24.89 -6.93
C PRO A 140 8.95 -23.54 -6.20
N PHE A 141 9.80 -22.60 -6.54
CA PHE A 141 10.11 -21.40 -5.76
C PHE A 141 9.35 -20.14 -6.18
N GLY A 142 8.39 -20.24 -7.06
CA GLY A 142 7.66 -19.07 -7.50
C GLY A 142 6.29 -19.40 -8.07
N GLY A 143 5.55 -18.39 -8.32
CA GLY A 143 4.24 -18.38 -8.95
C GLY A 143 4.02 -17.04 -9.63
N PRO A 144 2.85 -16.78 -10.17
CA PRO A 144 2.50 -15.48 -10.71
C PRO A 144 2.82 -14.38 -9.67
N GLY A 145 3.43 -13.30 -10.12
CA GLY A 145 3.87 -12.18 -9.26
C GLY A 145 4.97 -12.52 -8.25
N ALA A 146 5.62 -13.69 -8.35
CA ALA A 146 6.69 -14.07 -7.43
C ALA A 146 7.84 -13.05 -7.45
N HIS A 147 8.43 -12.81 -6.28
CA HIS A 147 9.52 -11.86 -6.07
C HIS A 147 9.19 -10.43 -6.53
N ASN A 148 7.94 -10.02 -6.35
CA ASN A 148 7.42 -8.77 -6.89
C ASN A 148 8.00 -7.52 -6.20
N GLY A 149 8.62 -7.65 -5.03
CA GLY A 149 9.21 -6.54 -4.28
C GLY A 149 8.17 -5.54 -3.78
N GLY A 150 8.43 -4.27 -3.97
CA GLY A 150 7.42 -3.22 -3.84
C GLY A 150 7.49 -2.36 -2.57
N ARG A 151 8.51 -2.49 -1.73
CA ARG A 151 8.70 -1.56 -0.62
C ARG A 151 9.31 -0.26 -1.13
N ILE A 152 8.62 0.85 -0.87
CA ILE A 152 9.07 2.20 -1.26
C ILE A 152 9.28 3.07 -0.02
N ARG A 153 10.31 3.91 -0.05
CA ARG A 153 10.65 4.86 1.03
C ARG A 153 11.39 6.05 0.43
N PHE A 154 11.27 7.18 1.08
CA PHE A 154 12.13 8.33 0.86
C PHE A 154 13.42 8.17 1.66
N GLY A 155 14.53 8.67 1.09
CA GLY A 155 15.85 8.70 1.72
C GLY A 155 16.12 10.02 2.42
#